data_e312596430502e39b948a8c306bc937e
#
_entry.id   e312596430502e39b948a8c306bc937e
#
_cell.length_a   1.000
_cell.length_b   1.000
_cell.length_c   1.000
_cell.angle_alpha   90.00
_cell.angle_beta   90.00
_cell.angle_gamma   90.00
#
_symmetry.space_group_name_H-M   'P 1'
#
loop_
_entity.id
_entity.type
_entity.pdbx_description
1 polymer ?
#
loop_
_entity_poly.entity_id
_entity_poly.type
_entity_poly.pdbx_seq_one_letter_code
_entity_poly.pdbx_strand_id
1 'polypeptide(L)'
;MGLMIRAFASALEDDNLLVRRAILDLLLHSLRLDSPALKKAQLEDRSLLMRAAAGVVLRRDSSLNRRLYTWLLGPDEASEVQVTYLRAHSLDLLTSTLKVSHHHPLILYFTYF
;
A
#
# COMPACT_ATOMS: atom_id res chain seq x y z
N MET A 1 5.27 -16.75 -4.63
CA MET A 1 4.55 -15.49 -4.33
C MET A 1 5.29 -14.62 -3.30
N GLY A 2 5.76 -15.20 -2.21
CA GLY A 2 6.48 -14.46 -1.17
C GLY A 2 7.70 -13.71 -1.68
N LEU A 3 8.50 -14.33 -2.52
CA LEU A 3 9.70 -13.69 -3.10
C LEU A 3 9.33 -12.48 -3.98
N MET A 4 8.25 -12.58 -4.74
CA MET A 4 7.79 -11.47 -5.57
C MET A 4 7.31 -10.29 -4.72
N ILE A 5 6.56 -10.57 -3.66
CA ILE A 5 6.09 -9.53 -2.74
C ILE A 5 7.26 -8.84 -2.05
N ARG A 6 8.24 -9.59 -1.60
CA ARG A 6 9.45 -9.02 -0.98
C ARG A 6 10.27 -8.18 -1.97
N ALA A 7 10.35 -8.62 -3.22
CA ALA A 7 11.02 -7.85 -4.27
C ALA A 7 10.30 -6.51 -4.52
N PHE A 8 8.97 -6.51 -4.56
CA PHE A 8 8.19 -5.30 -4.71
C PHE A 8 8.38 -4.35 -3.51
N ALA A 9 8.35 -4.89 -2.30
CA ALA A 9 8.59 -4.10 -1.09
C ALA A 9 9.97 -3.43 -1.11
N SER A 10 11.00 -4.19 -1.49
CA SER A 10 12.36 -3.67 -1.62
C SER A 10 12.45 -2.56 -2.68
N ALA A 11 11.81 -2.75 -3.82
CA ALA A 11 11.81 -1.78 -4.90
C ALA A 11 11.07 -0.47 -4.53
N LEU A 12 10.03 -0.56 -3.69
CA LEU A 12 9.35 0.63 -3.19
C LEU A 12 10.23 1.48 -2.27
N GLU A 13 11.25 0.88 -1.67
CA GLU A 13 12.21 1.58 -0.83
C GLU A 13 13.40 2.14 -1.62
N ASP A 14 13.49 1.85 -2.91
CA ASP A 14 14.55 2.34 -3.78
C ASP A 14 14.52 3.88 -3.87
N ASP A 15 15.68 4.50 -3.94
CA ASP A 15 15.78 5.96 -4.07
C ASP A 15 15.41 6.46 -5.46
N ASN A 16 15.41 5.58 -6.45
CA ASN A 16 15.10 5.96 -7.83
C ASN A 16 13.58 6.10 -8.01
N LEU A 17 13.16 7.30 -8.39
CA LEU A 17 11.75 7.63 -8.62
C LEU A 17 11.10 6.73 -9.68
N LEU A 18 11.81 6.44 -10.76
CA LEU A 18 11.28 5.63 -11.84
C LEU A 18 11.05 4.18 -11.42
N VAL A 19 11.91 3.64 -10.55
CA VAL A 19 11.74 2.30 -9.99
C VAL A 19 10.48 2.25 -9.13
N ARG A 20 10.31 3.22 -8.24
CA ARG A 20 9.12 3.27 -7.38
C ARG A 20 7.84 3.42 -8.18
N ARG A 21 7.85 4.27 -9.21
CA ARG A 21 6.70 4.46 -10.09
C ARG A 21 6.34 3.17 -10.82
N ALA A 22 7.32 2.49 -11.38
CA ALA A 22 7.10 1.24 -12.09
C ALA A 22 6.50 0.17 -11.19
N ILE A 23 6.98 0.06 -9.95
CA ILE A 23 6.46 -0.93 -9.00
C ILE A 23 5.02 -0.59 -8.58
N LEU A 24 4.70 0.67 -8.34
CA LEU A 24 3.33 1.07 -8.02
C LEU A 24 2.37 0.75 -9.18
N ASP A 25 2.80 0.99 -10.42
CA ASP A 25 2.00 0.62 -11.59
C ASP A 25 1.78 -0.89 -11.67
N LEU A 26 2.81 -1.69 -11.37
CA LEU A 26 2.68 -3.15 -11.33
C LEU A 26 1.74 -3.60 -10.21
N LEU A 27 1.78 -2.97 -9.04
CA LEU A 27 0.84 -3.28 -7.95
C LEU A 27 -0.59 -3.00 -8.35
N LEU A 28 -0.83 -1.89 -9.06
CA LEU A 28 -2.17 -1.55 -9.53
C LEU A 28 -2.71 -2.54 -10.56
N HIS A 29 -1.84 -3.11 -11.38
CA HIS A 29 -2.24 -4.07 -12.41
C HIS A 29 -2.30 -5.51 -11.92
N SER A 30 -1.35 -5.92 -11.09
CA SER A 30 -1.13 -7.35 -10.83
C SER A 30 -1.34 -7.75 -9.38
N LEU A 31 -1.17 -6.86 -8.42
CA LEU A 31 -1.26 -7.17 -6.99
C LEU A 31 -2.13 -6.19 -6.23
N ARG A 32 -3.34 -5.98 -6.72
CA ARG A 32 -4.32 -5.18 -5.99
C ARG A 32 -4.65 -5.86 -4.65
N LEU A 33 -5.03 -5.06 -3.65
CA LEU A 33 -5.35 -5.57 -2.31
C LEU A 33 -6.52 -6.55 -2.30
N ASP A 34 -7.42 -6.45 -3.27
CA ASP A 34 -8.53 -7.38 -3.44
C ASP A 34 -8.18 -8.60 -4.30
N SER A 35 -6.95 -8.70 -4.81
CA SER A 35 -6.57 -9.83 -5.65
C SER A 35 -6.47 -11.12 -4.84
N PRO A 36 -6.88 -12.26 -5.42
CA PRO A 36 -6.74 -13.55 -4.74
C PRO A 36 -5.29 -13.89 -4.39
N ALA A 37 -4.36 -13.52 -5.26
CA ALA A 37 -2.95 -13.80 -5.05
C ALA A 37 -2.43 -13.12 -3.77
N LEU A 38 -2.76 -11.85 -3.58
CA LEU A 38 -2.32 -11.11 -2.40
C LEU A 38 -3.05 -11.59 -1.14
N LYS A 39 -4.35 -11.90 -1.23
CA LYS A 39 -5.12 -12.41 -0.10
C LYS A 39 -4.59 -13.75 0.42
N LYS A 40 -4.05 -14.58 -0.46
CA LYS A 40 -3.46 -15.88 -0.11
C LYS A 40 -2.03 -15.79 0.38
N ALA A 41 -1.38 -14.65 0.23
CA ALA A 41 -0.02 -14.46 0.70
C ALA A 41 0.05 -14.51 2.22
N GLN A 42 1.22 -14.85 2.76
CA GLN A 42 1.43 -14.85 4.20
C GLN A 42 1.28 -13.45 4.77
N LEU A 43 0.77 -13.36 6.00
CA LEU A 43 0.55 -12.06 6.64
C LEU A 43 1.84 -11.25 6.76
N GLU A 44 2.96 -11.90 7.03
CA GLU A 44 4.27 -11.24 7.13
C GLU A 44 4.64 -10.54 5.83
N ASP A 45 4.42 -11.20 4.69
CA ASP A 45 4.74 -10.64 3.38
C ASP A 45 3.79 -9.49 3.04
N ARG A 46 2.50 -9.64 3.33
CA ARG A 46 1.52 -8.58 3.13
C ARG A 46 1.83 -7.36 3.98
N SER A 47 2.23 -7.57 5.24
CA SER A 47 2.59 -6.49 6.14
C SER A 47 3.86 -5.76 5.68
N LEU A 48 4.84 -6.51 5.18
CA LEU A 48 6.06 -5.93 4.62
C LEU A 48 5.75 -5.04 3.43
N LEU A 49 4.91 -5.51 2.51
CA LEU A 49 4.50 -4.73 1.34
C LEU A 49 3.74 -3.47 1.76
N MET A 50 2.81 -3.60 2.70
CA MET A 50 2.04 -2.46 3.19
C MET A 50 2.94 -1.42 3.85
N ARG A 51 3.92 -1.85 4.64
CA ARG A 51 4.87 -0.93 5.29
C ARG A 51 5.69 -0.18 4.26
N ALA A 52 6.20 -0.88 3.25
CA ALA A 52 6.98 -0.26 2.19
C ALA A 52 6.13 0.74 1.40
N ALA A 53 4.88 0.37 1.08
CA ALA A 53 3.95 1.25 0.38
C ALA A 53 3.62 2.49 1.21
N ALA A 54 3.36 2.33 2.51
CA ALA A 54 3.08 3.45 3.41
C ALA A 54 4.26 4.42 3.47
N GLY A 55 5.49 3.91 3.42
CA GLY A 55 6.70 4.74 3.41
C GLY A 55 6.81 5.65 2.20
N VAL A 56 6.18 5.30 1.08
CA VAL A 56 6.20 6.12 -0.13
C VAL A 56 5.54 7.49 0.10
N VAL A 57 4.48 7.54 0.90
CA VAL A 57 3.77 8.79 1.19
C VAL A 57 4.70 9.80 1.85
N LEU A 58 5.62 9.34 2.67
CA LEU A 58 6.54 10.21 3.40
C LEU A 58 7.54 10.94 2.50
N ARG A 59 7.72 10.46 1.28
CA ARG A 59 8.61 11.10 0.31
C ARG A 59 7.97 12.27 -0.43
N ARG A 60 6.68 12.52 -0.20
CA ARG A 60 5.92 13.69 -0.69
C ARG A 60 5.93 13.87 -2.20
N ASP A 61 5.97 12.79 -2.96
CA ASP A 61 5.82 12.86 -4.41
C ASP A 61 4.34 12.66 -4.79
N SER A 62 3.72 13.67 -5.37
CA SER A 62 2.28 13.66 -5.66
C SER A 62 1.90 12.59 -6.70
N SER A 63 2.77 12.33 -7.67
CA SER A 63 2.55 11.31 -8.69
C SER A 63 2.54 9.90 -8.08
N LEU A 64 3.48 9.62 -7.18
CA LEU A 64 3.55 8.35 -6.48
C LEU A 64 2.38 8.20 -5.50
N ASN A 65 2.05 9.25 -4.77
CA ASN A 65 0.96 9.22 -3.80
C ASN A 65 -0.39 8.96 -4.46
N ARG A 66 -0.61 9.52 -5.63
CA ARG A 66 -1.84 9.25 -6.39
C ARG A 66 -1.99 7.76 -6.71
N ARG A 67 -0.90 7.13 -7.17
CA ARG A 67 -0.88 5.70 -7.46
C ARG A 67 -1.09 4.87 -6.20
N LEU A 68 -0.43 5.25 -5.11
CA LEU A 68 -0.57 4.58 -3.83
C LEU A 68 -2.01 4.65 -3.32
N TYR A 69 -2.63 5.81 -3.36
CA TYR A 69 -4.01 5.97 -2.91
C TYR A 69 -4.98 5.14 -3.76
N THR A 70 -4.75 5.04 -5.07
CA THR A 70 -5.56 4.17 -5.92
C THR A 70 -5.44 2.72 -5.49
N TRP A 71 -4.25 2.28 -5.12
CA TRP A 71 -4.02 0.93 -4.62
C TRP A 71 -4.71 0.68 -3.27
N LEU A 72 -4.63 1.65 -2.35
CA LEU A 72 -5.24 1.54 -1.01
C LEU A 72 -6.77 1.65 -1.04
N LEU A 73 -7.31 2.52 -1.88
CA LEU A 73 -8.73 2.89 -1.88
C LEU A 73 -9.54 2.25 -3.01
N GLY A 74 -8.86 1.60 -3.94
CA GLY A 74 -9.50 0.97 -5.09
C GLY A 74 -9.63 1.93 -6.29
N PRO A 75 -10.02 1.39 -7.45
CA PRO A 75 -10.05 2.15 -8.69
C PRO A 75 -11.25 3.07 -8.84
N ASP A 76 -12.29 2.89 -8.04
CA ASP A 76 -13.51 3.71 -8.13
C ASP A 76 -13.28 5.03 -7.41
N GLU A 77 -13.72 6.15 -8.01
CA GLU A 77 -13.56 7.48 -7.45
C GLU A 77 -14.67 7.89 -6.48
N ALA A 78 -15.76 7.14 -6.42
CA ALA A 78 -16.85 7.43 -5.50
C ALA A 78 -16.43 7.22 -4.05
N SER A 79 -16.64 8.21 -3.19
CA SER A 79 -16.20 8.18 -1.79
C SER A 79 -16.72 6.98 -1.02
N GLU A 80 -17.98 6.62 -1.23
CA GLU A 80 -18.59 5.47 -0.54
C GLU A 80 -17.93 4.16 -0.93
N VAL A 81 -17.59 3.99 -2.20
CA VAL A 81 -16.92 2.80 -2.70
C VAL A 81 -15.49 2.74 -2.17
N GLN A 82 -14.81 3.89 -2.11
CA GLN A 82 -13.46 3.97 -1.55
C GLN A 82 -13.42 3.57 -0.07
N VAL A 83 -14.37 4.06 0.73
CA VAL A 83 -14.45 3.71 2.15
C VAL A 83 -14.71 2.22 2.32
N THR A 84 -15.62 1.65 1.52
CA THR A 84 -15.92 0.22 1.57
C THR A 84 -14.67 -0.61 1.21
N TYR A 85 -13.95 -0.22 0.16
CA TYR A 85 -12.73 -0.90 -0.25
C TYR A 85 -11.65 -0.81 0.82
N LEU A 86 -11.45 0.37 1.40
CA LEU A 86 -10.48 0.59 2.46
C LEU A 86 -10.76 -0.34 3.66
N ARG A 87 -12.00 -0.39 4.11
CA ARG A 87 -12.40 -1.25 5.25
C ARG A 87 -12.24 -2.73 4.94
N ALA A 88 -12.59 -3.14 3.72
CA ALA A 88 -12.59 -4.54 3.35
C ALA A 88 -11.18 -5.09 3.11
N HIS A 89 -10.27 -4.28 2.56
CA HIS A 89 -9.01 -4.80 2.02
C HIS A 89 -7.76 -4.13 2.58
N SER A 90 -7.86 -2.90 3.09
CA SER A 90 -6.67 -2.11 3.45
C SER A 90 -6.56 -1.79 4.92
N LEU A 91 -7.67 -1.44 5.57
CA LEU A 91 -7.64 -0.80 6.89
C LEU A 91 -7.01 -1.68 7.97
N ASP A 92 -7.43 -2.93 8.06
CA ASP A 92 -6.91 -3.84 9.10
C ASP A 92 -5.42 -4.08 8.91
N LEU A 93 -5.00 -4.31 7.67
CA LEU A 93 -3.60 -4.55 7.35
C LEU A 93 -2.76 -3.30 7.62
N LEU A 94 -3.24 -2.14 7.22
CA LEU A 94 -2.56 -0.86 7.44
C LEU A 94 -2.44 -0.56 8.92
N THR A 95 -3.54 -0.68 9.67
CA THR A 95 -3.57 -0.44 11.13
C THR A 95 -2.62 -1.39 11.85
N SER A 96 -2.68 -2.67 11.53
CA SER A 96 -1.81 -3.68 12.12
C SER A 96 -0.32 -3.40 11.84
N THR A 97 -0.01 -3.00 10.62
CA THR A 97 1.35 -2.66 10.20
C THR A 97 1.86 -1.43 10.94
N LEU A 98 1.03 -0.39 11.09
CA LEU A 98 1.43 0.87 11.71
C LEU A 98 1.49 0.77 13.24
N LYS A 99 0.75 -0.13 13.86
CA LYS A 99 0.83 -0.35 15.31
C LYS A 99 2.20 -0.84 15.77
N VAL A 100 2.91 -1.55 14.92
CA VAL A 100 4.29 -1.99 15.21
C VAL A 100 5.24 -0.81 15.27
N SER A 101 4.91 0.28 14.57
CA SER A 101 5.69 1.52 14.54
C SER A 101 4.89 2.62 15.22
N HIS A 102 4.94 2.67 16.57
CA HIS A 102 4.12 3.57 17.40
C HIS A 102 4.09 5.03 16.96
N HIS A 103 5.13 5.50 16.31
CA HIS A 103 5.28 6.90 15.96
C HIS A 103 5.29 7.14 14.44
N HIS A 104 4.76 6.19 13.66
CA HIS A 104 4.72 6.38 12.21
C HIS A 104 3.80 7.56 11.86
N PRO A 105 4.28 8.57 11.11
CA PRO A 105 3.47 9.78 10.84
C PRO A 105 2.14 9.51 10.15
N LEU A 106 2.03 8.40 9.41
CA LEU A 106 0.80 8.04 8.73
C LEU A 106 -0.33 7.65 9.69
N ILE A 107 -0.03 7.26 10.94
CA ILE A 107 -1.07 6.97 11.91
C ILE A 107 -1.96 8.20 12.11
N LEU A 108 -1.36 9.37 12.29
CA LEU A 108 -2.10 10.62 12.42
C LEU A 108 -2.87 10.96 11.14
N TYR A 109 -2.24 10.78 9.99
CA TYR A 109 -2.86 11.07 8.70
C TYR A 109 -4.13 10.25 8.49
N PHE A 110 -4.06 8.92 8.70
CA PHE A 110 -5.20 8.04 8.49
C PHE A 110 -6.24 8.09 9.62
N THR A 111 -5.88 8.57 10.81
CA THR A 111 -6.84 8.78 11.90
C THR A 111 -7.86 9.85 11.53
N TYR A 112 -7.46 10.87 10.79
CA TYR A 112 -8.32 11.96 10.36
C TYR A 112 -8.89 11.77 8.94
N PHE A 113 -8.54 10.69 8.29
CA PHE A 113 -9.08 10.36 6.97
C PHE A 113 -10.46 9.73 7.08
#